data_ce3ff89ba490f69cac3d442923c9b7cd
#
_entry.id   ce3ff89ba490f69cac3d442923c9b7cd
#
_cell.length_a   1.000
_cell.length_b   1.000
_cell.length_c   1.000
_cell.angle_alpha   90.00
_cell.angle_beta   90.00
_cell.angle_gamma   90.00
#
_symmetry.space_group_name_H-M   'P 1'
#
loop_
_entity.id
_entity.type
_entity.pdbx_description
1 polymer ?
#
loop_
_entity_poly.entity_id
_entity_poly.type
_entity_poly.pdbx_seq_one_letter_code
_entity_poly.pdbx_strand_id
1 'polypeptide(L)'
;MRIVIAKPGLDGHDRGAKVVARALRDGGHDVIYTGLRKTPDEIVGIVNDEDAEVLGLSTLSGAHDSLIPKICEGLRESGLGEVIVFAGGIIPQRDLKILYSSGVRAVFGPGTPTAEVLSFLEEVLSRKENGDPTGVGDSLGWNWN
;
A
#
# COMPACT_ATOMS: atom_id res chain seq x y z
N MET A 1 -4.89 7.45 -10.98
CA MET A 1 -5.45 6.48 -10.01
C MET A 1 -5.84 7.17 -8.73
N ARG A 2 -6.83 6.63 -8.04
CA ARG A 2 -7.14 7.07 -6.69
C ARG A 2 -6.42 6.17 -5.68
N ILE A 3 -5.61 6.78 -4.83
CA ILE A 3 -4.71 6.10 -3.91
C ILE A 3 -4.97 6.55 -2.49
N VAL A 4 -5.14 5.60 -1.57
CA VAL A 4 -5.20 5.89 -0.14
C VAL A 4 -3.84 5.55 0.46
N ILE A 5 -3.27 6.48 1.22
CA ILE A 5 -2.05 6.27 2.00
C ILE A 5 -2.46 6.28 3.47
N ALA A 6 -2.17 5.18 4.17
CA ALA A 6 -2.61 4.98 5.54
C ALA A 6 -1.45 4.61 6.46
N LYS A 7 -1.60 4.94 7.74
CA LYS A 7 -0.69 4.54 8.81
C LYS A 7 -1.47 3.75 9.85
N PRO A 8 -1.36 2.41 9.81
CA PRO A 8 -2.06 1.58 10.77
C PRO A 8 -1.40 1.60 12.14
N GLY A 9 -2.19 1.29 13.16
CA GLY A 9 -1.69 1.11 14.51
C GLY A 9 -1.36 2.40 15.24
N LEU A 10 -0.47 2.30 16.21
CA LEU A 10 -0.12 3.40 17.11
C LEU A 10 1.10 4.21 16.66
N ASP A 11 1.64 3.90 15.50
CA ASP A 11 2.81 4.60 14.96
C ASP A 11 2.50 6.08 14.71
N GLY A 12 3.26 6.96 15.35
CA GLY A 12 3.11 8.40 15.20
C GLY A 12 4.05 9.05 14.20
N HIS A 13 4.85 8.26 13.49
CA HIS A 13 5.85 8.78 12.54
C HIS A 13 5.25 8.87 11.14
N ASP A 14 4.80 10.05 10.74
CA ASP A 14 4.07 10.22 9.48
C ASP A 14 4.85 10.90 8.35
N ARG A 15 6.09 11.29 8.60
CA ARG A 15 6.87 12.02 7.59
C ARG A 15 7.04 11.24 6.29
N GLY A 16 7.39 9.96 6.39
CA GLY A 16 7.58 9.12 5.21
C GLY A 16 6.30 8.96 4.41
N ALA A 17 5.18 8.74 5.08
CA ALA A 17 3.88 8.62 4.44
C ALA A 17 3.49 9.92 3.71
N LYS A 18 3.74 11.06 4.33
CA LYS A 18 3.43 12.37 3.73
C LYS A 18 4.31 12.66 2.52
N VAL A 19 5.59 12.28 2.57
CA VAL A 19 6.51 12.45 1.43
C VAL A 19 6.03 11.62 0.24
N VAL A 20 5.68 10.37 0.47
CA VAL A 20 5.15 9.50 -0.60
C VAL A 20 3.84 10.04 -1.14
N ALA A 21 2.91 10.43 -0.27
CA ALA A 21 1.63 10.98 -0.69
C ALA A 21 1.81 12.20 -1.59
N ARG A 22 2.72 13.10 -1.23
CA ARG A 22 3.01 14.29 -2.02
C ARG A 22 3.60 13.93 -3.38
N ALA A 23 4.56 13.00 -3.40
CA ALA A 23 5.19 12.57 -4.65
C ALA A 23 4.17 11.97 -5.61
N LEU A 24 3.23 11.17 -5.09
CA LEU A 24 2.18 10.58 -5.91
C LEU A 24 1.21 11.62 -6.45
N ARG A 25 0.87 12.63 -5.65
CA ARG A 25 0.06 13.77 -6.12
C ARG A 25 0.77 14.52 -7.24
N ASP A 26 2.05 14.81 -7.05
CA ASP A 26 2.86 15.49 -8.05
C ASP A 26 2.98 14.67 -9.34
N GLY A 27 2.87 13.35 -9.23
CA GLY A 27 2.83 12.43 -10.38
C GLY A 27 1.47 12.34 -11.06
N GLY A 28 0.48 13.11 -10.63
CA GLY A 28 -0.84 13.16 -11.27
C GLY A 28 -1.89 12.23 -10.67
N HIS A 29 -1.61 11.60 -9.54
CA HIS A 29 -2.58 10.72 -8.87
C HIS A 29 -3.45 11.50 -7.88
N ASP A 30 -4.67 11.00 -7.67
CA ASP A 30 -5.58 11.51 -6.65
C ASP A 30 -5.29 10.76 -5.36
N VAL A 31 -4.70 11.43 -4.37
CA VAL A 31 -4.19 10.80 -3.16
C VAL A 31 -4.91 11.30 -1.93
N ILE A 32 -5.38 10.36 -1.12
CA ILE A 32 -5.99 10.62 0.18
C ILE A 32 -5.06 10.09 1.26
N TYR A 33 -4.58 10.98 2.14
CA TYR A 33 -3.82 10.58 3.32
C TYR A 33 -4.78 10.48 4.51
N THR A 34 -4.85 9.31 5.14
CA THR A 34 -5.84 9.05 6.20
C THR A 34 -5.51 9.70 7.54
N GLY A 35 -4.26 10.11 7.74
CA GLY A 35 -3.78 10.52 9.05
C GLY A 35 -3.25 9.35 9.86
N LEU A 36 -2.89 9.63 11.11
CA LEU A 36 -2.23 8.67 12.00
C LEU A 36 -3.22 7.73 12.68
N ARG A 37 -2.70 6.62 13.17
CA ARG A 37 -3.33 5.71 14.15
C ARG A 37 -4.67 5.14 13.71
N LYS A 38 -4.74 4.72 12.45
CA LYS A 38 -5.95 4.10 11.94
C LYS A 38 -6.00 2.61 12.23
N THR A 39 -7.19 2.11 12.59
CA THR A 39 -7.42 0.67 12.74
C THR A 39 -7.58 0.02 11.36
N PRO A 40 -7.40 -1.31 11.26
CA PRO A 40 -7.68 -2.01 10.01
C PRO A 40 -9.10 -1.75 9.47
N ASP A 41 -10.11 -1.78 10.33
CA ASP A 41 -11.50 -1.53 9.89
C ASP A 41 -11.69 -0.12 9.37
N GLU A 42 -11.07 0.88 10.02
CA GLU A 42 -11.13 2.26 9.55
C GLU A 42 -10.48 2.41 8.18
N ILE A 43 -9.34 1.74 7.96
CA ILE A 43 -8.62 1.79 6.68
C ILE A 43 -9.45 1.16 5.57
N VAL A 44 -10.02 -0.01 5.82
CA VAL A 44 -10.89 -0.70 4.84
C VAL A 44 -12.10 0.18 4.51
N GLY A 45 -12.71 0.80 5.52
CA GLY A 45 -13.83 1.71 5.33
C GLY A 45 -13.48 2.90 4.45
N ILE A 46 -12.32 3.50 4.66
CA ILE A 46 -11.85 4.63 3.85
C ILE A 46 -11.61 4.21 2.40
N VAL A 47 -10.97 3.06 2.19
CA VAL A 47 -10.75 2.53 0.84
C VAL A 47 -12.08 2.33 0.12
N ASN A 48 -13.06 1.77 0.80
CA ASN A 48 -14.39 1.57 0.23
C ASN A 48 -15.10 2.89 -0.08
N ASP A 49 -15.12 3.82 0.88
CA ASP A 49 -15.81 5.10 0.75
C ASP A 49 -15.21 5.96 -0.36
N GLU A 50 -13.88 5.91 -0.52
CA GLU A 50 -13.16 6.69 -1.52
C GLU A 50 -13.06 5.98 -2.87
N ASP A 51 -13.54 4.75 -2.96
CA ASP A 51 -13.44 3.94 -4.17
C ASP A 51 -11.99 3.87 -4.68
N ALA A 52 -11.06 3.61 -3.78
CA ALA A 52 -9.64 3.62 -4.10
C ALA A 52 -9.22 2.38 -4.86
N GLU A 53 -8.31 2.55 -5.81
CA GLU A 53 -7.73 1.47 -6.60
C GLU A 53 -6.45 0.93 -5.96
N VAL A 54 -5.79 1.75 -5.15
CA VAL A 54 -4.50 1.43 -4.53
C VAL A 54 -4.51 1.86 -3.08
N LEU A 55 -3.95 1.02 -2.23
CA LEU A 55 -3.74 1.31 -0.81
C LEU A 55 -2.25 1.17 -0.49
N GLY A 56 -1.65 2.26 -0.03
CA GLY A 56 -0.28 2.27 0.48
C GLY A 56 -0.30 2.30 2.00
N LEU A 57 0.46 1.40 2.61
CA LEU A 57 0.57 1.28 4.06
C LEU A 57 1.97 1.66 4.51
N SER A 58 2.09 2.62 5.41
CA SER A 58 3.36 3.07 5.95
C SER A 58 3.47 2.66 7.41
N THR A 59 4.54 1.96 7.77
CA THR A 59 4.77 1.52 9.13
C THR A 59 6.25 1.62 9.51
N LEU A 60 6.53 2.09 10.72
CA LEU A 60 7.87 2.13 11.30
C LEU A 60 7.96 1.27 12.56
N SER A 61 6.86 0.94 13.18
CA SER A 61 6.82 0.08 14.37
C SER A 61 6.45 -1.35 14.00
N GLY A 62 6.83 -2.31 14.80
CA GLY A 62 6.77 -3.73 14.50
C GLY A 62 5.39 -4.38 14.38
N ALA A 63 4.36 -3.61 14.03
CA ALA A 63 2.99 -4.12 13.91
C ALA A 63 2.63 -4.61 12.51
N HIS A 64 3.57 -4.56 11.57
CA HIS A 64 3.33 -4.95 10.18
C HIS A 64 2.93 -6.41 10.00
N ASP A 65 3.43 -7.29 10.86
CA ASP A 65 3.17 -8.73 10.79
C ASP A 65 1.78 -9.13 11.28
N SER A 66 1.06 -8.24 11.98
CA SER A 66 -0.29 -8.50 12.45
C SER A 66 -1.33 -7.59 11.81
N LEU A 67 -1.03 -6.31 11.66
CA LEU A 67 -1.99 -5.33 11.14
C LEU A 67 -2.17 -5.39 9.63
N ILE A 68 -1.08 -5.56 8.89
CA ILE A 68 -1.17 -5.60 7.43
C ILE A 68 -1.95 -6.81 6.94
N PRO A 69 -1.73 -8.04 7.46
CA PRO A 69 -2.57 -9.17 7.10
C PRO A 69 -4.05 -8.96 7.41
N LYS A 70 -4.38 -8.33 8.53
CA LYS A 70 -5.78 -8.02 8.87
C LYS A 70 -6.42 -7.06 7.89
N ILE A 71 -5.67 -6.06 7.44
CA ILE A 71 -6.15 -5.11 6.45
C ILE A 71 -6.44 -5.83 5.13
N CYS A 72 -5.51 -6.66 4.67
CA CYS A 72 -5.68 -7.41 3.43
C CYS A 72 -6.89 -8.36 3.51
N GLU A 73 -7.06 -9.03 4.65
CA GLU A 73 -8.23 -9.88 4.89
C GLU A 73 -9.53 -9.08 4.86
N GLY A 74 -9.54 -7.93 5.54
CA GLY A 74 -10.70 -7.04 5.55
C GLY A 74 -11.08 -6.54 4.16
N LEU A 75 -10.09 -6.26 3.32
CA LEU A 75 -10.34 -5.88 1.93
C LEU A 75 -11.03 -7.00 1.16
N ARG A 76 -10.53 -8.23 1.30
CA ARG A 76 -11.14 -9.38 0.63
C ARG A 76 -12.57 -9.63 1.10
N GLU A 77 -12.80 -9.56 2.40
CA GLU A 77 -14.13 -9.77 2.99
C GLU A 77 -15.13 -8.69 2.57
N SER A 78 -14.67 -7.51 2.26
CA SER A 78 -15.50 -6.38 1.83
C SER A 78 -15.70 -6.31 0.32
N GLY A 79 -15.24 -7.31 -0.43
CA GLY A 79 -15.32 -7.31 -1.88
C GLY A 79 -14.33 -6.40 -2.57
N LEU A 80 -13.26 -6.00 -1.88
CA LEU A 80 -12.22 -5.09 -2.37
C LEU A 80 -10.91 -5.83 -2.68
N GLY A 81 -10.98 -7.11 -3.02
CA GLY A 81 -9.81 -7.93 -3.28
C GLY A 81 -8.97 -7.51 -4.49
N GLU A 82 -9.50 -6.66 -5.36
CA GLU A 82 -8.77 -6.13 -6.51
C GLU A 82 -7.94 -4.88 -6.19
N VAL A 83 -8.10 -4.32 -5.00
CA VAL A 83 -7.31 -3.16 -4.57
C VAL A 83 -5.83 -3.59 -4.47
N ILE A 84 -4.96 -2.80 -5.08
CA ILE A 84 -3.53 -3.05 -5.05
C ILE A 84 -2.96 -2.50 -3.75
N VAL A 85 -2.31 -3.37 -2.97
CA VAL A 85 -1.73 -2.98 -1.68
C VAL A 85 -0.21 -2.97 -1.81
N PHE A 86 0.41 -1.87 -1.42
CA PHE A 86 1.86 -1.82 -1.22
C PHE A 86 2.16 -1.33 0.20
N ALA A 87 3.34 -1.66 0.68
CA ALA A 87 3.76 -1.29 2.02
C ALA A 87 5.14 -0.64 1.98
N GLY A 88 5.38 0.27 2.90
CA GLY A 88 6.68 0.91 3.05
C GLY A 88 7.04 1.07 4.51
N GLY A 89 8.34 1.20 4.78
CA GLY A 89 8.86 1.40 6.11
C GLY A 89 9.94 0.40 6.45
N ILE A 90 10.22 0.25 7.74
CA ILE A 90 11.23 -0.69 8.23
C ILE A 90 10.56 -2.04 8.44
N ILE A 91 10.70 -2.92 7.45
CA ILE A 91 10.10 -4.26 7.48
C ILE A 91 11.21 -5.29 7.37
N PRO A 92 11.40 -6.14 8.40
CA PRO A 92 12.41 -7.18 8.34
C PRO A 92 12.18 -8.13 7.17
N GLN A 93 13.26 -8.53 6.52
CA GLN A 93 13.18 -9.42 5.36
C GLN A 93 12.47 -10.73 5.66
N ARG A 94 12.62 -11.25 6.87
CA ARG A 94 11.95 -12.50 7.30
C ARG A 94 10.42 -12.39 7.27
N ASP A 95 9.86 -11.17 7.35
CA ASP A 95 8.42 -10.95 7.38
C ASP A 95 7.81 -10.70 5.99
N LEU A 96 8.64 -10.55 4.97
CA LEU A 96 8.17 -10.27 3.60
C LEU A 96 7.26 -11.37 3.07
N LYS A 97 7.59 -12.63 3.37
CA LYS A 97 6.79 -13.77 2.92
C LYS A 97 5.36 -13.69 3.44
N ILE A 98 5.19 -13.32 4.70
CA ILE A 98 3.88 -13.17 5.32
C ILE A 98 3.09 -12.06 4.62
N LEU A 99 3.73 -10.93 4.34
CA LEU A 99 3.09 -9.81 3.69
C LEU A 99 2.66 -10.16 2.26
N TYR A 100 3.54 -10.75 1.49
CA TYR A 100 3.21 -11.16 0.12
C TYR A 100 2.11 -12.22 0.09
N SER A 101 2.14 -13.18 1.02
CA SER A 101 1.09 -14.19 1.15
C SER A 101 -0.25 -13.59 1.53
N SER A 102 -0.25 -12.47 2.24
CA SER A 102 -1.47 -11.76 2.65
C SER A 102 -2.10 -10.97 1.52
N GLY A 103 -1.33 -10.64 0.48
CA GLY A 103 -1.85 -9.88 -0.66
C GLY A 103 -1.11 -8.59 -0.97
N VAL A 104 -0.06 -8.26 -0.22
CA VAL A 104 0.79 -7.09 -0.53
C VAL A 104 1.55 -7.36 -1.82
N ARG A 105 1.55 -6.38 -2.71
CA ARG A 105 2.16 -6.52 -4.05
C ARG A 105 3.57 -5.97 -4.14
N ALA A 106 3.91 -5.03 -3.28
CA ALA A 106 5.25 -4.46 -3.24
C ALA A 106 5.58 -3.98 -1.84
N VAL A 107 6.85 -4.07 -1.48
CA VAL A 107 7.36 -3.55 -0.21
C VAL A 107 8.56 -2.65 -0.50
N PHE A 108 8.52 -1.43 0.00
CA PHE A 108 9.57 -0.44 -0.20
C PHE A 108 10.27 -0.16 1.13
N GLY A 109 11.58 -0.41 1.17
CA GLY A 109 12.40 -0.16 2.36
C GLY A 109 12.68 1.32 2.58
N PRO A 110 13.28 1.64 3.75
CA PRO A 110 13.69 3.01 4.05
C PRO A 110 14.68 3.52 3.01
N GLY A 111 14.54 4.79 2.62
CA GLY A 111 15.43 5.38 1.63
C GLY A 111 15.11 5.04 0.18
N THR A 112 14.08 4.25 -0.09
CA THR A 112 13.64 4.01 -1.46
C THR A 112 13.21 5.33 -2.09
N PRO A 113 13.77 5.70 -3.25
CA PRO A 113 13.37 6.92 -3.92
C PRO A 113 11.88 6.90 -4.29
N THR A 114 11.22 8.04 -4.17
CA THR A 114 9.79 8.13 -4.53
C THR A 114 9.53 7.81 -6.00
N ALA A 115 10.52 8.03 -6.87
CA ALA A 115 10.42 7.64 -8.28
C ALA A 115 10.21 6.13 -8.46
N GLU A 116 10.74 5.31 -7.57
CA GLU A 116 10.53 3.85 -7.60
C GLU A 116 9.08 3.49 -7.31
N VAL A 117 8.46 4.16 -6.35
CA VAL A 117 7.06 3.97 -6.02
C VAL A 117 6.17 4.38 -7.20
N LEU A 118 6.48 5.51 -7.81
CA LEU A 118 5.78 5.97 -9.02
C LEU A 118 5.90 4.98 -10.15
N SER A 119 7.10 4.44 -10.39
CA SER A 119 7.33 3.45 -11.44
C SER A 119 6.51 2.18 -11.23
N PHE A 120 6.43 1.72 -9.98
CA PHE A 120 5.58 0.57 -9.63
C PHE A 120 4.12 0.84 -10.00
N LEU A 121 3.59 2.01 -9.63
CA LEU A 121 2.20 2.35 -9.90
C LEU A 121 1.92 2.53 -11.39
N GLU A 122 2.85 3.09 -12.13
CA GLU A 122 2.74 3.20 -13.58
C GLU A 122 2.67 1.84 -14.25
N GLU A 123 3.47 0.89 -13.78
CA GLU A 123 3.41 -0.48 -14.30
C GLU A 123 2.10 -1.16 -13.94
N VAL A 124 1.60 -0.98 -12.72
CA VAL A 124 0.30 -1.50 -12.29
C VAL A 124 -0.81 -0.98 -13.22
N LEU A 125 -0.81 0.32 -13.49
CA LEU A 125 -1.80 0.95 -14.36
C LEU A 125 -1.72 0.39 -15.79
N SER A 126 -0.51 0.26 -16.32
CA SER A 126 -0.29 -0.30 -17.66
C SER A 126 -0.82 -1.73 -17.78
N ARG A 127 -0.58 -2.56 -16.78
CA ARG A 127 -1.07 -3.95 -16.77
C ARG A 127 -2.59 -4.02 -16.70
N LYS A 128 -3.22 -3.15 -15.92
CA LYS A 128 -4.69 -3.08 -15.86
C LYS A 128 -5.28 -2.69 -17.20
N GLU A 129 -4.67 -1.74 -17.89
CA GLU A 129 -5.10 -1.33 -19.23
C GLU A 129 -4.96 -2.46 -20.26
N ASN A 130 -4.00 -3.37 -20.04
CA ASN A 130 -3.76 -4.53 -20.91
C ASN A 130 -4.59 -5.76 -20.51
N GLY A 131 -5.58 -5.60 -19.62
CA GLY A 131 -6.50 -6.67 -19.27
C GLY A 131 -6.16 -7.47 -18.02
N ASP A 132 -5.11 -7.11 -17.30
CA ASP A 132 -4.80 -7.71 -16.02
C ASP A 132 -5.51 -6.94 -14.89
N PRO A 133 -6.56 -7.49 -14.27
CA PRO A 133 -7.34 -6.76 -13.28
C PRO A 133 -6.56 -6.45 -12.01
N THR A 134 -5.51 -7.21 -11.71
CA THR A 134 -4.67 -6.95 -10.54
C THR A 134 -3.58 -5.92 -10.80
N GLY A 135 -3.26 -5.69 -12.06
CA GLY A 135 -2.20 -4.79 -12.46
C GLY A 135 -0.80 -5.31 -12.19
N VAL A 136 -0.63 -6.54 -11.74
CA VAL A 136 0.66 -7.08 -11.30
C VAL A 136 1.17 -8.23 -12.15
N GLY A 137 0.27 -8.95 -12.83
CA GLY A 137 0.64 -10.13 -13.61
C GLY A 137 1.25 -11.21 -12.73
N ASP A 138 2.13 -12.00 -13.31
CA ASP A 138 2.78 -13.10 -12.63
C ASP A 138 4.07 -12.69 -11.93
N SER A 139 4.58 -11.49 -12.17
CA SER A 139 5.79 -11.04 -11.51
C SER A 139 5.45 -10.61 -10.09
N LEU A 140 5.97 -11.36 -9.17
CA LEU A 140 5.74 -11.15 -7.76
C LEU A 140 6.54 -9.99 -7.23
N GLY A 141 5.87 -9.18 -6.50
CA GLY A 141 6.36 -8.27 -5.50
C GLY A 141 7.67 -7.56 -5.78
N TRP A 142 7.61 -6.33 -6.11
CA TRP A 142 8.78 -5.49 -6.10
C TRP A 142 9.24 -5.34 -4.67
N ASN A 143 10.52 -5.62 -4.42
CA ASN A 143 11.09 -5.58 -3.09
C ASN A 143 12.39 -4.78 -3.10
N TRP A 144 12.41 -3.71 -2.33
CA TRP A 144 13.57 -2.82 -2.21
C TRP A 144 14.23 -2.85 -0.83
N ASN A 145 13.86 -3.77 0.04
CA ASN A 145 14.50 -3.89 1.35
C ASN A 145 15.93 -4.43 1.26
#